data_646387a0cc27b3805f80481e2529966c
#
_entry.id   646387a0cc27b3805f80481e2529966c
#
_cell.length_a   1.000
_cell.length_b   1.000
_cell.length_c   1.000
_cell.angle_alpha   90.00
_cell.angle_beta   90.00
_cell.angle_gamma   90.00
#
_symmetry.space_group_name_H-M   'P 1'
#
loop_
_entity.id
_entity.type
_entity.pdbx_description
1 polymer ?
#
loop_
_entity_poly.entity_id
_entity_poly.type
_entity_poly.pdbx_seq_one_letter_code
_entity_poly.pdbx_strand_id
1 'polypeptide(L)'
;MNNFDMKKIITPILLHLLKQEFLFPHFFILKCILTCGRFKRNIDKRFPEELIELIALPLWVYANLKNKIGQRKAFEVMRVAILIAGVAKQNLLFDTVNKAREFQNFIEQELEINKTGTTKWNTLEIVERSECRFEIKITKCLFHELAVSLNMPEITPIICQIDNAVFNSYLPEAMVFHRGGMNRRIADGSPECHFVWELLG
;
A
#
# COMPACT_ATOMS: atom_id res chain seq x y z
N MET A 1 15.02 -13.63 4.41
CA MET A 1 14.27 -12.44 3.97
C MET A 1 15.06 -11.21 4.36
N ASN A 2 15.60 -10.48 3.39
CA ASN A 2 16.27 -9.20 3.68
C ASN A 2 15.24 -8.24 4.28
N ASN A 3 15.54 -7.73 5.47
CA ASN A 3 14.71 -6.75 6.18
C ASN A 3 14.74 -5.43 5.39
N PHE A 4 13.86 -5.34 4.38
CA PHE A 4 13.66 -4.12 3.63
C PHE A 4 13.01 -3.08 4.54
N ASP A 5 13.81 -2.17 5.02
CA ASP A 5 13.35 -1.11 5.91
C ASP A 5 12.72 0.03 5.11
N MET A 6 11.40 -0.02 4.96
CA MET A 6 10.61 1.05 4.33
C MET A 6 10.95 2.44 4.86
N LYS A 7 11.37 2.56 6.13
CA LYS A 7 11.74 3.84 6.74
C LYS A 7 12.94 4.46 6.05
N LYS A 8 13.88 3.64 5.55
CA LYS A 8 15.07 4.13 4.81
C LYS A 8 14.74 4.79 3.49
N ILE A 9 13.63 4.42 2.85
CA ILE A 9 13.17 5.04 1.59
C ILE A 9 12.21 6.20 1.88
N ILE A 10 11.21 5.98 2.72
CA ILE A 10 10.18 6.99 3.01
C ILE A 10 10.79 8.25 3.65
N THR A 11 11.72 8.10 4.58
CA THR A 11 12.24 9.25 5.34
C THR A 11 12.95 10.28 4.46
N PRO A 12 13.89 9.92 3.56
CA PRO A 12 14.53 10.89 2.66
C PRO A 12 13.53 11.59 1.74
N ILE A 13 12.54 10.85 1.20
CA ILE A 13 11.50 11.39 0.33
C ILE A 13 10.66 12.41 1.08
N LEU A 14 10.16 12.03 2.26
CA LEU A 14 9.39 12.94 3.12
C LEU A 14 10.19 14.18 3.47
N LEU A 15 11.44 14.05 3.87
CA LEU A 15 12.29 15.20 4.18
C LEU A 15 12.46 16.13 2.98
N HIS A 16 12.64 15.59 1.77
CA HIS A 16 12.73 16.38 0.55
C HIS A 16 11.44 17.15 0.28
N LEU A 17 10.29 16.49 0.32
CA LEU A 17 8.99 17.11 0.08
C LEU A 17 8.64 18.16 1.15
N LEU A 18 8.98 17.88 2.40
CA LEU A 18 8.67 18.76 3.54
C LEU A 18 9.55 20.01 3.61
N LYS A 19 10.69 20.07 2.91
CA LYS A 19 11.52 21.29 2.82
C LYS A 19 10.78 22.49 2.24
N GLN A 20 9.75 22.25 1.43
CA GLN A 20 8.93 23.31 0.86
C GLN A 20 7.88 23.86 1.84
N GLU A 21 7.54 23.10 2.88
CA GLU A 21 6.46 23.42 3.82
C GLU A 21 6.99 23.74 5.23
N PHE A 22 8.22 23.34 5.57
CA PHE A 22 8.80 23.50 6.90
C PHE A 22 10.24 23.98 6.84
N LEU A 23 10.57 24.97 7.68
CA LEU A 23 11.97 25.40 7.87
C LEU A 23 12.86 24.28 8.42
N PHE A 24 12.31 23.43 9.29
CA PHE A 24 13.04 22.35 9.96
C PHE A 24 12.27 21.03 9.84
N PRO A 25 12.22 20.42 8.64
CA PRO A 25 11.45 19.18 8.42
C PRO A 25 11.95 17.99 9.25
N HIS A 26 13.24 17.95 9.60
CA HIS A 26 13.80 16.90 10.47
C HIS A 26 13.16 16.87 11.85
N PHE A 27 12.92 18.05 12.47
CA PHE A 27 12.24 18.14 13.77
C PHE A 27 10.80 17.67 13.69
N PHE A 28 10.12 17.94 12.60
CA PHE A 28 8.76 17.45 12.39
C PHE A 28 8.73 15.91 12.34
N ILE A 29 9.60 15.30 11.53
CA ILE A 29 9.68 13.83 11.41
C ILE A 29 10.11 13.20 12.73
N LEU A 30 11.13 13.75 13.40
CA LEU A 30 11.59 13.25 14.70
C LEU A 30 10.43 13.27 15.73
N LYS A 31 9.69 14.38 15.80
CA LYS A 31 8.50 14.47 16.66
C LYS A 31 7.48 13.38 16.34
N CYS A 32 7.19 13.13 15.06
CA CYS A 32 6.25 12.08 14.66
C CYS A 32 6.76 10.69 15.11
N ILE A 33 8.05 10.41 14.92
CA ILE A 33 8.67 9.13 15.36
C ILE A 33 8.54 8.96 16.88
N LEU A 34 8.92 9.96 17.65
CA LEU A 34 8.90 9.91 19.12
C LEU A 34 7.48 9.76 19.68
N THR A 35 6.48 10.33 19.03
CA THR A 35 5.08 10.30 19.48
C THR A 35 4.25 9.17 18.88
N CYS A 36 4.76 8.45 17.88
CA CYS A 36 4.04 7.38 17.20
C CYS A 36 3.65 6.23 18.16
N GLY A 37 4.49 5.92 19.13
CA GLY A 37 4.18 4.90 20.13
C GLY A 37 2.91 5.21 20.94
N ARG A 38 2.65 6.50 21.24
CA ARG A 38 1.39 6.92 21.87
C ARG A 38 0.20 6.77 20.94
N PHE A 39 0.37 7.12 19.66
CA PHE A 39 -0.64 6.96 18.65
C PHE A 39 -1.04 5.49 18.48
N LYS A 40 -0.06 4.58 18.36
CA LYS A 40 -0.31 3.13 18.25
C LYS A 40 -1.14 2.57 19.41
N ARG A 41 -0.87 3.00 20.65
CA ARG A 41 -1.63 2.53 21.83
C ARG A 41 -3.12 2.88 21.80
N ASN A 42 -3.50 3.90 21.03
CA ASN A 42 -4.87 4.35 20.89
C ASN A 42 -5.60 3.67 19.71
N ILE A 43 -4.89 2.86 18.91
CA ILE A 43 -5.50 2.09 17.83
C ILE A 43 -6.25 0.90 18.45
N ASP A 44 -7.43 0.61 17.92
CA ASP A 44 -8.27 -0.51 18.34
C ASP A 44 -7.50 -1.84 18.22
N LYS A 45 -7.49 -2.62 19.29
CA LYS A 45 -6.79 -3.92 19.39
C LYS A 45 -7.39 -5.01 18.51
N ARG A 46 -8.55 -4.77 17.89
CA ARG A 46 -9.11 -5.69 16.89
C ARG A 46 -8.23 -5.81 15.64
N PHE A 47 -7.36 -4.82 15.37
CA PHE A 47 -6.42 -4.87 14.27
C PHE A 47 -5.15 -5.63 14.66
N PRO A 48 -4.61 -6.48 13.76
CA PRO A 48 -3.36 -7.20 14.01
C PRO A 48 -2.20 -6.24 14.32
N GLU A 49 -1.39 -6.58 15.31
CA GLU A 49 -0.24 -5.75 15.72
C GLU A 49 0.73 -5.50 14.57
N GLU A 50 1.00 -6.53 13.75
CA GLU A 50 1.88 -6.40 12.58
C GLU A 50 1.34 -5.40 11.55
N LEU A 51 0.01 -5.33 11.34
CA LEU A 51 -0.61 -4.33 10.48
C LEU A 51 -0.42 -2.93 11.06
N ILE A 52 -0.65 -2.78 12.37
CA ILE A 52 -0.44 -1.50 13.07
C ILE A 52 1.02 -1.06 12.93
N GLU A 53 1.98 -1.97 13.18
CA GLU A 53 3.41 -1.65 13.05
C GLU A 53 3.79 -1.21 11.63
N LEU A 54 3.18 -1.82 10.61
CA LEU A 54 3.44 -1.51 9.22
C LEU A 54 3.01 -0.09 8.83
N ILE A 55 1.81 0.35 9.26
CA ILE A 55 1.20 1.57 8.71
C ILE A 55 0.99 2.71 9.71
N ALA A 56 1.18 2.49 11.01
CA ALA A 56 0.91 3.51 12.02
C ALA A 56 1.77 4.77 11.83
N LEU A 57 3.05 4.64 11.52
CA LEU A 57 3.92 5.82 11.34
C LEU A 57 3.50 6.67 10.13
N PRO A 58 3.27 6.12 8.93
CA PRO A 58 2.69 6.88 7.81
C PRO A 58 1.38 7.57 8.16
N LEU A 59 0.45 6.88 8.82
CA LEU A 59 -0.84 7.47 9.23
C LEU A 59 -0.65 8.59 10.24
N TRP A 60 0.26 8.40 11.22
CA TRP A 60 0.56 9.43 12.21
C TRP A 60 1.23 10.67 11.61
N VAL A 61 2.16 10.48 10.67
CA VAL A 61 2.76 11.57 9.90
C VAL A 61 1.67 12.32 9.14
N TYR A 62 0.78 11.62 8.43
CA TYR A 62 -0.33 12.23 7.72
C TYR A 62 -1.24 13.05 8.63
N ALA A 63 -1.67 12.49 9.77
CA ALA A 63 -2.51 13.20 10.73
C ALA A 63 -1.86 14.50 11.23
N ASN A 64 -0.56 14.48 11.53
CA ASN A 64 0.17 15.67 11.95
C ASN A 64 0.36 16.69 10.82
N LEU A 65 0.60 16.24 9.58
CA LEU A 65 0.67 17.10 8.40
C LEU A 65 -0.66 17.78 8.13
N LYS A 66 -1.76 17.01 8.17
CA LYS A 66 -3.12 17.52 7.97
C LYS A 66 -3.44 18.70 8.90
N ASN A 67 -3.00 18.59 10.17
CA ASN A 67 -3.17 19.65 11.16
C ASN A 67 -2.24 20.89 10.93
N LYS A 68 -1.12 20.73 10.21
CA LYS A 68 -0.13 21.80 10.04
C LYS A 68 -0.25 22.53 8.70
N ILE A 69 -0.48 21.82 7.61
CA ILE A 69 -0.46 22.33 6.24
C ILE A 69 -1.79 22.13 5.50
N GLY A 70 -2.81 21.63 6.21
CA GLY A 70 -4.12 21.32 5.64
C GLY A 70 -4.18 20.00 4.89
N GLN A 71 -5.40 19.48 4.72
CA GLN A 71 -5.64 18.13 4.20
C GLN A 71 -5.09 17.95 2.79
N ARG A 72 -5.35 18.88 1.86
CA ARG A 72 -4.94 18.74 0.46
C ARG A 72 -3.42 18.61 0.30
N LYS A 73 -2.65 19.51 0.93
CA LYS A 73 -1.18 19.47 0.86
C LYS A 73 -0.62 18.24 1.56
N ALA A 74 -1.14 17.89 2.74
CA ALA A 74 -0.76 16.70 3.46
C ALA A 74 -0.98 15.43 2.63
N PHE A 75 -2.12 15.34 1.95
CA PHE A 75 -2.45 14.23 1.06
C PHE A 75 -1.44 14.11 -0.08
N GLU A 76 -1.11 15.21 -0.79
CA GLU A 76 -0.15 15.17 -1.90
C GLU A 76 1.27 14.77 -1.45
N VAL A 77 1.75 15.29 -0.32
CA VAL A 77 3.03 14.90 0.25
C VAL A 77 3.05 13.39 0.55
N MET A 78 2.02 12.89 1.22
CA MET A 78 1.95 11.48 1.58
C MET A 78 1.73 10.58 0.37
N ARG A 79 0.95 11.02 -0.62
CA ARG A 79 0.73 10.31 -1.87
C ARG A 79 2.06 10.00 -2.57
N VAL A 80 2.88 11.01 -2.76
CA VAL A 80 4.20 10.83 -3.40
C VAL A 80 5.09 9.91 -2.58
N ALA A 81 5.20 10.14 -1.26
CA ALA A 81 6.08 9.36 -0.40
C ALA A 81 5.65 7.87 -0.30
N ILE A 82 4.35 7.61 -0.09
CA ILE A 82 3.81 6.25 0.03
C ILE A 82 3.91 5.51 -1.30
N LEU A 83 3.57 6.18 -2.41
CA LEU A 83 3.61 5.55 -3.73
C LEU A 83 5.03 5.11 -4.09
N ILE A 84 6.03 6.00 -3.99
CA ILE A 84 7.42 5.65 -4.31
C ILE A 84 7.93 4.52 -3.42
N ALA A 85 7.74 4.62 -2.11
CA ALA A 85 8.22 3.60 -1.18
C ALA A 85 7.46 2.28 -1.30
N GLY A 86 6.15 2.34 -1.56
CA GLY A 86 5.31 1.17 -1.76
C GLY A 86 5.67 0.40 -3.03
N VAL A 87 5.84 1.11 -4.14
CA VAL A 87 6.29 0.51 -5.42
C VAL A 87 7.67 -0.13 -5.28
N ALA A 88 8.63 0.58 -4.65
CA ALA A 88 9.96 0.03 -4.42
C ALA A 88 9.92 -1.25 -3.58
N LYS A 89 9.10 -1.27 -2.50
CA LYS A 89 8.94 -2.46 -1.67
C LYS A 89 8.31 -3.62 -2.41
N GLN A 90 7.24 -3.36 -3.15
CA GLN A 90 6.50 -4.40 -3.86
C GLN A 90 7.34 -5.00 -4.98
N ASN A 91 8.05 -4.19 -5.76
CA ASN A 91 8.97 -4.68 -6.77
C ASN A 91 10.07 -5.57 -6.16
N LEU A 92 10.62 -5.18 -5.02
CA LEU A 92 11.60 -6.00 -4.33
C LEU A 92 11.02 -7.37 -3.91
N LEU A 93 9.75 -7.44 -3.50
CA LEU A 93 9.10 -8.71 -3.18
C LEU A 93 9.01 -9.62 -4.41
N PHE A 94 8.71 -9.07 -5.59
CA PHE A 94 8.70 -9.82 -6.85
C PHE A 94 10.10 -10.20 -7.34
N ASP A 95 11.13 -9.40 -7.08
CA ASP A 95 12.51 -9.64 -7.51
C ASP A 95 13.29 -10.60 -6.59
N THR A 96 12.87 -10.75 -5.33
CA THR A 96 13.57 -11.65 -4.38
C THR A 96 13.32 -13.14 -4.63
N VAL A 97 12.32 -13.48 -5.42
CA VAL A 97 12.10 -14.86 -5.87
C VAL A 97 12.94 -15.06 -7.12
N ASN A 98 13.95 -15.92 -7.04
CA ASN A 98 14.90 -16.23 -8.12
C ASN A 98 14.22 -17.02 -9.27
N LYS A 99 13.06 -16.55 -9.71
CA LYS A 99 12.24 -17.11 -10.79
C LYS A 99 12.17 -16.12 -11.95
N ALA A 100 12.08 -16.63 -13.15
CA ALA A 100 11.80 -15.79 -14.33
C ALA A 100 10.49 -15.04 -14.15
N ARG A 101 10.41 -13.82 -14.68
CA ARG A 101 9.15 -13.08 -14.74
C ARG A 101 8.25 -13.69 -15.80
N GLU A 102 7.35 -14.53 -15.34
CA GLU A 102 6.35 -15.25 -16.14
C GLU A 102 5.00 -15.14 -15.45
N PHE A 103 3.92 -15.27 -16.20
CA PHE A 103 2.57 -15.09 -15.67
C PHE A 103 2.23 -16.12 -14.57
N GLN A 104 2.60 -17.38 -14.73
CA GLN A 104 2.34 -18.41 -13.71
C GLN A 104 3.16 -18.16 -12.43
N ASN A 105 4.42 -17.73 -12.56
CA ASN A 105 5.25 -17.33 -11.42
C ASN A 105 4.67 -16.11 -10.69
N PHE A 106 4.09 -15.16 -11.43
CA PHE A 106 3.36 -14.03 -10.86
C PHE A 106 2.17 -14.49 -10.01
N ILE A 107 1.33 -15.36 -10.55
CA ILE A 107 0.14 -15.90 -9.84
C ILE A 107 0.56 -16.56 -8.52
N GLU A 108 1.55 -17.47 -8.57
CA GLU A 108 2.04 -18.16 -7.38
C GLU A 108 2.56 -17.18 -6.32
N GLN A 109 3.30 -16.17 -6.75
CA GLN A 109 3.90 -15.19 -5.86
C GLN A 109 2.84 -14.25 -5.26
N GLU A 110 1.87 -13.81 -6.06
CA GLU A 110 0.75 -12.99 -5.59
C GLU A 110 -0.09 -13.74 -4.55
N LEU A 111 -0.38 -15.02 -4.79
CA LEU A 111 -1.07 -15.86 -3.81
C LEU A 111 -0.25 -16.05 -2.52
N GLU A 112 1.06 -16.22 -2.62
CA GLU A 112 1.93 -16.33 -1.44
C GLU A 112 1.98 -15.00 -0.66
N ILE A 113 2.05 -13.85 -1.33
CA ILE A 113 2.00 -12.51 -0.69
C ILE A 113 0.67 -12.34 0.05
N ASN A 114 -0.44 -12.78 -0.54
CA ASN A 114 -1.75 -12.70 0.10
C ASN A 114 -1.92 -13.70 1.24
N LYS A 115 -1.13 -14.77 1.29
CA LYS A 115 -1.17 -15.78 2.36
C LYS A 115 -0.26 -15.43 3.54
N THR A 116 0.94 -14.96 3.28
CA THR A 116 1.98 -14.81 4.29
C THR A 116 2.54 -13.40 4.40
N GLY A 117 2.31 -12.56 3.39
CA GLY A 117 2.89 -11.22 3.25
C GLY A 117 2.06 -10.11 3.88
N THR A 118 2.18 -8.92 3.29
CA THR A 118 1.58 -7.69 3.82
C THR A 118 0.07 -7.60 3.62
N THR A 119 -0.50 -8.43 2.78
CA THR A 119 -1.94 -8.49 2.47
C THR A 119 -2.67 -9.68 3.11
N LYS A 120 -1.96 -10.50 3.89
CA LYS A 120 -2.49 -11.72 4.54
C LYS A 120 -3.71 -11.51 5.45
N TRP A 121 -3.99 -10.27 5.82
CA TRP A 121 -5.16 -9.92 6.66
C TRP A 121 -6.41 -9.62 5.84
N ASN A 122 -6.29 -9.55 4.52
CA ASN A 122 -7.43 -9.36 3.63
C ASN A 122 -8.16 -10.70 3.43
N THR A 123 -9.47 -10.63 3.17
CA THR A 123 -10.21 -11.81 2.73
C THR A 123 -10.20 -11.86 1.21
N LEU A 124 -9.58 -12.90 0.66
CA LEU A 124 -9.36 -13.10 -0.76
C LEU A 124 -10.19 -14.28 -1.26
N GLU A 125 -10.82 -14.13 -2.41
CA GLU A 125 -11.51 -15.18 -3.17
C GLU A 125 -10.90 -15.26 -4.57
N ILE A 126 -10.56 -16.47 -5.02
CA ILE A 126 -10.12 -16.71 -6.40
C ILE A 126 -11.36 -16.90 -7.25
N VAL A 127 -11.53 -16.04 -8.25
CA VAL A 127 -12.66 -16.10 -9.20
C VAL A 127 -12.27 -16.94 -10.42
N GLU A 128 -11.07 -16.72 -10.96
CA GLU A 128 -10.55 -17.44 -12.09
C GLU A 128 -9.03 -17.63 -11.97
N ARG A 129 -8.55 -18.81 -12.39
CA ARG A 129 -7.13 -19.09 -12.54
C ARG A 129 -6.93 -19.97 -13.76
N SER A 130 -6.41 -19.38 -14.83
CA SER A 130 -6.12 -20.06 -16.09
C SER A 130 -4.68 -19.76 -16.54
N GLU A 131 -4.29 -20.25 -17.70
CA GLU A 131 -2.97 -19.98 -18.28
C GLU A 131 -2.80 -18.53 -18.74
N CYS A 132 -3.91 -17.86 -19.08
CA CYS A 132 -3.90 -16.48 -19.64
C CYS A 132 -4.67 -15.47 -18.80
N ARG A 133 -5.42 -15.89 -17.77
CA ARG A 133 -6.20 -15.00 -16.92
C ARG A 133 -6.14 -15.42 -15.44
N PHE A 134 -5.94 -14.45 -14.58
CA PHE A 134 -6.05 -14.61 -13.15
C PHE A 134 -6.95 -13.51 -12.60
N GLU A 135 -7.99 -13.89 -11.86
CA GLU A 135 -8.92 -12.95 -11.24
C GLU A 135 -9.15 -13.31 -9.78
N ILE A 136 -9.02 -12.30 -8.92
CA ILE A 136 -9.34 -12.41 -7.50
C ILE A 136 -10.26 -11.28 -7.06
N LYS A 137 -10.97 -11.51 -5.97
CA LYS A 137 -11.74 -10.51 -5.24
C LYS A 137 -11.22 -10.40 -3.82
N ILE A 138 -11.14 -9.18 -3.34
CA ILE A 138 -10.92 -8.89 -1.92
C ILE A 138 -12.24 -8.39 -1.35
N THR A 139 -12.85 -9.18 -0.48
CA THR A 139 -14.15 -8.88 0.13
C THR A 139 -14.00 -8.17 1.49
N LYS A 140 -12.78 -8.19 2.06
CA LYS A 140 -12.43 -7.46 3.28
C LYS A 140 -11.02 -6.91 3.19
N CYS A 141 -10.86 -5.60 3.40
CA CYS A 141 -9.58 -4.91 3.38
C CYS A 141 -9.29 -4.27 4.74
N LEU A 142 -8.43 -4.90 5.56
CA LEU A 142 -8.10 -4.37 6.88
C LEU A 142 -7.33 -3.05 6.84
N PHE A 143 -6.58 -2.76 5.77
CA PHE A 143 -5.98 -1.44 5.57
C PHE A 143 -7.03 -0.33 5.50
N HIS A 144 -8.12 -0.59 4.75
CA HIS A 144 -9.22 0.36 4.63
C HIS A 144 -9.97 0.51 5.95
N GLU A 145 -10.32 -0.59 6.60
CA GLU A 145 -11.02 -0.56 7.89
C GLU A 145 -10.22 0.21 8.95
N LEU A 146 -8.89 0.02 8.99
CA LEU A 146 -8.02 0.75 9.91
C LEU A 146 -7.98 2.24 9.57
N ALA A 147 -7.83 2.61 8.30
CA ALA A 147 -7.83 4.00 7.86
C ALA A 147 -9.17 4.70 8.19
N VAL A 148 -10.30 4.03 7.96
CA VAL A 148 -11.64 4.52 8.32
C VAL A 148 -11.77 4.71 9.83
N SER A 149 -11.32 3.74 10.64
CA SER A 149 -11.39 3.82 12.10
C SER A 149 -10.62 5.01 12.69
N LEU A 150 -9.62 5.49 11.94
CA LEU A 150 -8.78 6.64 12.30
C LEU A 150 -9.23 7.96 11.62
N ASN A 151 -10.39 7.98 10.95
CA ASN A 151 -10.89 9.11 10.17
C ASN A 151 -9.93 9.59 9.07
N MET A 152 -9.27 8.64 8.39
CA MET A 152 -8.32 8.88 7.30
C MET A 152 -8.58 7.96 6.08
N PRO A 153 -9.85 7.76 5.64
CA PRO A 153 -10.17 6.82 4.56
C PRO A 153 -9.48 7.18 3.24
N GLU A 154 -9.19 8.46 3.03
CA GLU A 154 -8.53 9.00 1.85
C GLU A 154 -7.11 8.47 1.61
N ILE A 155 -6.48 7.87 2.60
CA ILE A 155 -5.15 7.26 2.45
C ILE A 155 -5.20 5.92 1.70
N THR A 156 -6.30 5.18 1.82
CA THR A 156 -6.41 3.85 1.19
C THR A 156 -6.27 3.89 -0.34
N PRO A 157 -6.91 4.83 -1.08
CA PRO A 157 -6.70 4.96 -2.51
C PRO A 157 -5.23 5.12 -2.94
N ILE A 158 -4.39 5.73 -2.10
CA ILE A 158 -2.94 5.85 -2.38
C ILE A 158 -2.29 4.45 -2.36
N ILE A 159 -2.63 3.63 -1.36
CA ILE A 159 -2.13 2.25 -1.25
C ILE A 159 -2.56 1.44 -2.48
N CYS A 160 -3.82 1.59 -2.92
CA CYS A 160 -4.33 0.91 -4.11
C CYS A 160 -3.65 1.36 -5.43
N GLN A 161 -3.04 2.55 -5.47
CA GLN A 161 -2.26 3.00 -6.63
C GLN A 161 -0.92 2.27 -6.75
N ILE A 162 -0.38 1.77 -5.64
CA ILE A 162 0.83 0.93 -5.65
C ILE A 162 0.58 -0.31 -6.52
N ASP A 163 -0.58 -0.96 -6.35
CA ASP A 163 -0.96 -2.15 -7.12
C ASP A 163 -0.92 -1.87 -8.62
N ASN A 164 -1.56 -0.77 -9.06
CA ASN A 164 -1.60 -0.40 -10.46
C ASN A 164 -0.18 -0.21 -11.06
N ALA A 165 0.70 0.49 -10.31
CA ALA A 165 2.06 0.75 -10.78
C ALA A 165 2.89 -0.53 -10.85
N VAL A 166 2.79 -1.39 -9.85
CA VAL A 166 3.59 -2.62 -9.76
C VAL A 166 3.12 -3.67 -10.76
N PHE A 167 1.82 -3.95 -10.79
CA PHE A 167 1.28 -5.01 -11.64
C PHE A 167 1.44 -4.70 -13.14
N ASN A 168 1.24 -3.44 -13.56
CA ASN A 168 1.49 -3.03 -14.93
C ASN A 168 2.98 -3.01 -15.31
N SER A 169 3.89 -3.03 -14.33
CA SER A 169 5.34 -3.06 -14.58
C SER A 169 5.96 -4.46 -14.48
N TYR A 170 5.20 -5.48 -14.06
CA TYR A 170 5.73 -6.83 -13.88
C TYR A 170 6.08 -7.51 -15.22
N LEU A 171 5.15 -7.49 -16.17
CA LEU A 171 5.31 -7.96 -17.57
C LEU A 171 4.69 -6.91 -18.52
N PRO A 172 5.33 -5.75 -18.71
CA PRO A 172 4.67 -4.57 -19.26
C PRO A 172 4.18 -4.74 -20.70
N GLU A 173 4.77 -5.65 -21.48
CA GLU A 173 4.38 -5.90 -22.89
C GLU A 173 3.53 -7.16 -23.06
N ALA A 174 3.41 -7.98 -22.01
CA ALA A 174 2.75 -9.27 -22.08
C ALA A 174 1.58 -9.43 -21.11
N MET A 175 1.42 -8.56 -20.14
CA MET A 175 0.35 -8.65 -19.14
C MET A 175 -0.29 -7.29 -18.91
N VAL A 176 -1.62 -7.26 -18.82
CA VAL A 176 -2.37 -6.09 -18.38
C VAL A 176 -3.04 -6.36 -17.04
N PHE A 177 -2.97 -5.37 -16.15
CA PHE A 177 -3.72 -5.35 -14.90
C PHE A 177 -4.85 -4.34 -15.00
N HIS A 178 -6.05 -4.75 -14.59
CA HIS A 178 -7.19 -3.86 -14.44
C HIS A 178 -8.14 -4.33 -13.33
N ARG A 179 -9.15 -3.52 -13.03
CA ARG A 179 -10.12 -3.83 -11.98
C ARG A 179 -11.52 -4.18 -12.51
N GLY A 180 -11.62 -4.50 -13.80
CA GLY A 180 -12.90 -4.87 -14.42
C GLY A 180 -13.93 -3.74 -14.51
N GLY A 181 -13.53 -2.47 -14.32
CA GLY A 181 -14.41 -1.30 -14.42
C GLY A 181 -14.08 -0.20 -13.41
N MET A 182 -14.88 0.87 -13.44
CA MET A 182 -14.76 1.98 -12.47
C MET A 182 -15.36 1.60 -11.12
N ASN A 183 -14.85 2.26 -10.05
CA ASN A 183 -15.34 2.10 -8.66
C ASN A 183 -15.38 0.64 -8.17
N ARG A 184 -14.39 -0.15 -8.56
CA ARG A 184 -14.26 -1.56 -8.20
C ARG A 184 -13.29 -1.76 -7.02
N ARG A 185 -13.25 -0.80 -6.10
CA ARG A 185 -12.44 -0.89 -4.87
C ARG A 185 -13.30 -0.58 -3.65
N ILE A 186 -13.03 -1.30 -2.56
CA ILE A 186 -13.63 -1.01 -1.24
C ILE A 186 -13.36 0.45 -0.84
N ALA A 187 -12.18 0.97 -1.15
CA ALA A 187 -11.80 2.36 -0.89
C ALA A 187 -12.64 3.40 -1.66
N ASP A 188 -13.34 3.00 -2.71
CA ASP A 188 -14.26 3.83 -3.51
C ASP A 188 -15.74 3.58 -3.14
N GLY A 189 -16.00 2.77 -2.10
CA GLY A 189 -17.35 2.41 -1.65
C GLY A 189 -17.93 1.15 -2.29
N SER A 190 -17.16 0.41 -3.10
CA SER A 190 -17.56 -0.91 -3.58
C SER A 190 -17.59 -1.93 -2.42
N PRO A 191 -18.49 -2.94 -2.45
CA PRO A 191 -18.47 -4.01 -1.47
C PRO A 191 -17.21 -4.90 -1.55
N GLU A 192 -16.51 -4.87 -2.69
CA GLU A 192 -15.33 -5.69 -2.95
C GLU A 192 -14.31 -4.96 -3.85
N CYS A 193 -13.04 -5.39 -3.79
CA CYS A 193 -12.04 -5.00 -4.78
C CYS A 193 -11.90 -6.10 -5.81
N HIS A 194 -11.90 -5.76 -7.09
CA HIS A 194 -11.56 -6.65 -8.19
C HIS A 194 -10.11 -6.46 -8.61
N PHE A 195 -9.44 -7.57 -8.91
CA PHE A 195 -8.09 -7.62 -9.46
C PHE A 195 -8.09 -8.62 -10.61
N VAL A 196 -7.80 -8.15 -11.79
CA VAL A 196 -7.80 -8.95 -13.01
C VAL A 196 -6.47 -8.77 -13.72
N TRP A 197 -5.79 -9.86 -13.98
CA TRP A 197 -4.56 -9.90 -14.78
C TRP A 197 -4.78 -10.81 -15.99
N GLU A 198 -4.44 -10.32 -17.16
CA GLU A 198 -4.62 -11.00 -18.43
C GLU A 198 -3.34 -10.95 -19.26
N LEU A 199 -2.96 -12.08 -19.85
CA LEU A 199 -1.91 -12.09 -20.86
C LEU A 199 -2.46 -11.44 -22.14
N LEU A 200 -1.65 -10.59 -22.73
CA LEU A 200 -1.87 -10.05 -24.06
C LEU A 200 -1.47 -11.13 -25.06
N GLY A 201 -2.38 -11.51 -25.95
CA GLY A 201 -2.18 -12.51 -27.00
C GLY A 201 -1.26 -12.05 -28.13
#